data_93789b2a18d3156fea9eb98c2508f967
#
_entry.id   93789b2a18d3156fea9eb98c2508f967
#
_cell.length_a   1.000
_cell.length_b   1.000
_cell.length_c   1.000
_cell.angle_alpha   90.00
_cell.angle_beta   90.00
_cell.angle_gamma   90.00
#
_symmetry.space_group_name_H-M   'P 1'
#
loop_
_entity.id
_entity.type
_entity.pdbx_description
1 polymer ?
#
loop_
_entity_poly.entity_id
_entity_poly.type
_entity_poly.pdbx_seq_one_letter_code
_entity_poly.pdbx_strand_id
1 'polypeptide(L)'
;MNKTYQTLLIALMFGLLLGACNSETPISSPTTSLETSYPIGGLPSPTDVTYPIETPTAEPTALPTHTPTTPSPSVGLPIYRLHMFADGSGWAFNSNQSALYHTTDGGLSWFTVYPQAGETPEGGSVDGFFLDGSTAWLSLSDYATETSSILHTTDSGATWSETPLTFLGGTLFFLDNNTGFMLSRLGAGAGSEWVAIYATSDAGQTWEQRFTHTPGGEDPSLPAGGIKSGFAFLDSLNGWITGSEPVNDFVYLYRTTDGGTTWAHQPCDIANADPDAMYTSFPPIFVSETEGFLPLQTFLMDGTPQTIVCKTSDGGQTWQSVSSAPVQGYVYDFTDGQNGWILGETALFRSTDGATTWEDLSSSLPAGYTALSVDFVDAEAGWLLVYDSASDSLDHNLLFYSQNGGQTWVQLDARMGD
;
A
#
# COMPACT_ATOMS: atom_id res chain seq x y z
N MET A 1 -18.98 7.29 -26.84
CA MET A 1 -19.69 7.96 -25.72
C MET A 1 -18.63 8.42 -24.73
N ASN A 2 -18.59 9.63 -24.56
CA ASN A 2 -17.85 10.66 -23.83
C ASN A 2 -16.73 10.30 -22.84
N LYS A 3 -15.56 10.90 -23.13
CA LYS A 3 -14.36 11.09 -22.31
C LYS A 3 -14.58 11.75 -20.92
N THR A 4 -15.81 11.90 -20.48
CA THR A 4 -16.21 12.67 -19.28
C THR A 4 -16.33 11.81 -18.03
N TYR A 5 -16.25 10.49 -18.12
CA TYR A 5 -16.43 9.62 -16.94
C TYR A 5 -15.15 9.22 -16.20
N GLN A 6 -13.99 9.26 -16.83
CA GLN A 6 -12.72 8.92 -16.16
C GLN A 6 -12.13 10.06 -15.34
N THR A 7 -12.38 11.31 -15.76
CA THR A 7 -12.02 12.50 -14.96
C THR A 7 -12.95 12.69 -13.75
N LEU A 8 -14.09 12.01 -13.69
CA LEU A 8 -15.08 12.19 -12.63
C LEU A 8 -14.78 11.37 -11.38
N LEU A 9 -14.04 10.25 -11.47
CA LEU A 9 -13.73 9.42 -10.29
C LEU A 9 -12.61 10.04 -9.42
N ILE A 10 -11.69 10.78 -10.02
CA ILE A 10 -10.65 11.53 -9.30
C ILE A 10 -11.21 12.88 -8.80
N ALA A 11 -12.16 13.47 -9.52
CA ALA A 11 -12.79 14.74 -9.13
C ALA A 11 -13.91 14.59 -8.07
N LEU A 12 -14.46 13.39 -7.84
CA LEU A 12 -15.50 13.18 -6.82
C LEU A 12 -14.96 13.16 -5.39
N MET A 13 -13.65 13.03 -5.19
CA MET A 13 -13.03 13.22 -3.86
C MET A 13 -12.83 14.69 -3.46
N PHE A 14 -12.93 15.64 -4.39
CA PHE A 14 -12.66 17.07 -4.13
C PHE A 14 -13.86 18.00 -4.22
N GLY A 15 -15.06 17.52 -4.55
CA GLY A 15 -16.21 18.35 -4.91
C GLY A 15 -17.24 18.68 -3.81
N LEU A 16 -17.04 18.32 -2.55
CA LEU A 16 -18.08 18.45 -1.48
C LEU A 16 -17.63 19.30 -0.27
N LEU A 17 -16.86 20.35 -0.47
CA LEU A 17 -16.45 21.26 0.61
C LEU A 17 -16.78 22.71 0.29
N LEU A 18 -18.07 23.06 0.20
CA LEU A 18 -18.52 24.45 0.42
C LEU A 18 -19.96 24.45 0.91
N GLY A 19 -20.13 24.70 2.21
CA GLY A 19 -21.42 25.16 2.76
C GLY A 19 -21.83 24.58 4.09
N ALA A 20 -21.45 25.26 5.15
CA ALA A 20 -22.35 25.77 6.20
C ALA A 20 -21.56 26.25 7.43
N CYS A 21 -21.68 27.57 7.69
CA CYS A 21 -21.23 28.24 8.89
C CYS A 21 -22.28 28.20 9.99
N ASN A 22 -21.77 28.27 11.25
CA ASN A 22 -22.34 28.84 12.48
C ASN A 22 -23.31 28.04 13.34
N SER A 23 -22.86 27.69 14.55
CA SER A 23 -23.26 28.43 15.80
C SER A 23 -22.56 27.82 17.03
N GLU A 24 -21.89 28.69 17.78
CA GLU A 24 -21.25 28.44 19.07
C GLU A 24 -22.28 28.44 20.22
N THR A 25 -22.09 27.56 21.20
CA THR A 25 -22.41 27.82 22.61
C THR A 25 -21.52 26.99 23.53
N PRO A 26 -20.95 27.57 24.61
CA PRO A 26 -20.01 26.91 25.52
C PRO A 26 -20.74 26.22 26.67
N ILE A 27 -20.29 25.01 27.04
CA ILE A 27 -20.69 24.35 28.30
C ILE A 27 -19.44 23.97 29.10
N SER A 28 -19.49 24.36 30.35
CA SER A 28 -18.47 24.28 31.40
C SER A 28 -18.23 22.85 31.92
N SER A 29 -16.96 22.59 32.27
CA SER A 29 -16.47 21.39 32.95
C SER A 29 -16.91 21.26 34.41
N PRO A 30 -16.96 20.05 34.96
CA PRO A 30 -16.48 19.87 36.33
C PRO A 30 -15.37 18.81 36.45
N THR A 31 -14.34 19.22 37.16
CA THR A 31 -13.22 18.43 37.69
C THR A 31 -13.68 17.46 38.76
N THR A 32 -13.25 16.20 38.68
CA THR A 32 -13.10 15.36 39.89
C THR A 32 -11.98 14.35 39.69
N SER A 33 -10.95 14.50 40.51
CA SER A 33 -9.82 13.59 40.69
C SER A 33 -10.21 12.38 41.54
N LEU A 34 -9.81 11.17 41.15
CA LEU A 34 -9.66 10.01 42.02
C LEU A 34 -8.37 9.27 41.68
N GLU A 35 -7.38 9.47 42.52
CA GLU A 35 -6.18 8.63 42.55
C GLU A 35 -6.50 7.26 43.14
N THR A 36 -6.17 6.21 42.42
CA THR A 36 -6.03 4.86 42.97
C THR A 36 -4.73 4.26 42.49
N SER A 37 -3.76 4.17 43.39
CA SER A 37 -2.48 3.52 43.19
C SER A 37 -2.62 2.00 43.24
N TYR A 38 -2.16 1.30 42.18
CA TYR A 38 -1.90 -0.14 42.20
C TYR A 38 -0.38 -0.41 42.13
N PRO A 39 0.13 -1.44 42.81
CA PRO A 39 1.55 -1.72 42.90
C PRO A 39 2.08 -2.32 41.59
N ILE A 40 3.20 -1.77 41.15
CA ILE A 40 3.96 -2.22 39.96
C ILE A 40 4.65 -3.55 40.29
N GLY A 41 4.12 -4.64 39.77
CA GLY A 41 4.86 -5.90 39.65
C GLY A 41 5.78 -5.79 38.42
N GLY A 42 7.10 -6.00 38.65
CA GLY A 42 8.12 -5.86 37.60
C GLY A 42 7.87 -6.80 36.42
N LEU A 43 7.82 -6.22 35.23
CA LEU A 43 7.87 -6.93 33.96
C LEU A 43 9.30 -7.48 33.74
N PRO A 44 9.45 -8.70 33.22
CA PRO A 44 10.75 -9.20 32.80
C PRO A 44 11.30 -8.33 31.66
N SER A 45 12.60 -8.06 31.73
CA SER A 45 13.39 -7.37 30.70
C SER A 45 13.19 -8.06 29.36
N PRO A 46 13.02 -7.31 28.24
CA PRO A 46 12.96 -7.91 26.92
C PRO A 46 14.27 -8.64 26.65
N THR A 47 14.20 -9.94 26.53
CA THR A 47 15.28 -10.74 25.95
C THR A 47 15.36 -10.39 24.48
N ASP A 48 16.57 -10.05 24.04
CA ASP A 48 16.94 -9.82 22.63
C ASP A 48 16.35 -10.93 21.74
N VAL A 49 15.28 -10.63 21.07
CA VAL A 49 14.79 -11.42 19.95
C VAL A 49 15.46 -10.83 18.71
N THR A 50 16.62 -11.37 18.39
CA THR A 50 17.22 -11.20 17.06
C THR A 50 16.35 -11.92 16.07
N TYR A 51 15.59 -11.18 15.27
CA TYR A 51 14.96 -11.70 14.06
C TYR A 51 16.07 -12.09 13.09
N PRO A 52 16.12 -13.32 12.60
CA PRO A 52 16.99 -13.64 11.49
C PRO A 52 16.40 -12.95 10.25
N ILE A 53 16.98 -11.80 9.86
CA ILE A 53 16.95 -11.43 8.45
C ILE A 53 17.80 -12.54 7.82
N GLU A 54 17.14 -13.54 7.25
CA GLU A 54 17.80 -14.46 6.38
C GLU A 54 18.30 -13.63 5.20
N THR A 55 19.58 -13.27 5.25
CA THR A 55 20.30 -12.87 4.05
C THR A 55 20.00 -13.97 3.02
N PRO A 56 19.38 -13.68 1.87
CA PRO A 56 19.13 -14.69 0.87
C PRO A 56 20.48 -15.17 0.35
N THR A 57 20.96 -16.29 0.89
CA THR A 57 22.09 -17.05 0.37
C THR A 57 21.57 -18.14 -0.57
N ALA A 58 20.56 -17.79 -1.38
CA ALA A 58 20.23 -18.54 -2.58
C ALA A 58 20.93 -17.80 -3.72
N GLU A 59 21.85 -18.49 -4.42
CA GLU A 59 22.22 -18.04 -5.76
C GLU A 59 20.91 -17.79 -6.52
N PRO A 60 20.74 -16.61 -7.15
CA PRO A 60 19.54 -16.32 -7.91
C PRO A 60 19.41 -17.42 -8.96
N THR A 61 18.32 -18.17 -8.89
CA THR A 61 17.92 -19.07 -9.95
C THR A 61 17.80 -18.19 -11.18
N ALA A 62 18.63 -18.41 -12.20
CA ALA A 62 18.64 -17.58 -13.39
C ALA A 62 17.21 -17.50 -13.94
N LEU A 63 16.61 -16.34 -13.89
CA LEU A 63 15.34 -16.05 -14.52
C LEU A 63 15.42 -16.51 -15.99
N PRO A 64 14.38 -17.08 -16.56
CA PRO A 64 14.39 -17.61 -17.92
C PRO A 64 14.85 -16.52 -18.89
N THR A 65 15.89 -16.82 -19.67
CA THR A 65 16.41 -15.91 -20.70
C THR A 65 15.39 -15.85 -21.83
N HIS A 66 14.61 -14.78 -21.87
CA HIS A 66 13.62 -14.56 -22.92
C HIS A 66 14.32 -14.15 -24.23
N THR A 67 14.23 -15.01 -25.22
CA THR A 67 14.61 -14.65 -26.60
C THR A 67 13.45 -13.85 -27.20
N PRO A 68 13.69 -12.65 -27.78
CA PRO A 68 12.61 -11.86 -28.38
C PRO A 68 12.00 -12.67 -29.55
N THR A 69 10.77 -13.15 -29.35
CA THR A 69 9.94 -13.70 -30.41
C THR A 69 9.07 -12.59 -30.99
N THR A 70 8.81 -12.65 -32.29
CA THR A 70 7.83 -11.75 -32.93
C THR A 70 6.50 -11.84 -32.20
N PRO A 71 5.90 -10.72 -31.77
CA PRO A 71 4.69 -10.76 -30.97
C PRO A 71 3.58 -11.47 -31.73
N SER A 72 3.10 -12.59 -31.19
CA SER A 72 1.78 -13.15 -31.48
C SER A 72 0.75 -12.17 -30.89
N PRO A 73 -0.47 -12.03 -31.47
CA PRO A 73 -1.49 -11.24 -30.81
C PRO A 73 -1.75 -11.83 -29.43
N SER A 74 -1.23 -11.16 -28.40
CA SER A 74 -1.38 -11.58 -27.01
C SER A 74 -2.86 -11.44 -26.63
N VAL A 75 -3.42 -12.51 -26.10
CA VAL A 75 -4.70 -12.44 -25.39
C VAL A 75 -4.39 -11.62 -24.11
N GLY A 76 -5.07 -10.47 -23.93
CA GLY A 76 -4.82 -9.64 -22.77
C GLY A 76 -5.13 -10.38 -21.46
N LEU A 77 -4.42 -10.00 -20.41
CA LEU A 77 -4.58 -10.57 -19.08
C LEU A 77 -5.64 -9.82 -18.29
N PRO A 78 -6.50 -10.50 -17.52
CA PRO A 78 -7.47 -9.86 -16.64
C PRO A 78 -6.84 -9.39 -15.31
N ILE A 79 -5.54 -9.07 -15.29
CA ILE A 79 -4.83 -8.60 -14.09
C ILE A 79 -4.67 -7.08 -14.13
N TYR A 80 -4.78 -6.45 -12.97
CA TYR A 80 -4.76 -4.98 -12.82
C TYR A 80 -3.68 -4.50 -11.83
N ARG A 81 -3.39 -5.29 -10.81
CA ARG A 81 -2.32 -5.05 -9.82
C ARG A 81 -1.56 -6.34 -9.63
N LEU A 82 -0.25 -6.26 -9.62
CA LEU A 82 0.62 -7.43 -9.42
C LEU A 82 1.63 -7.16 -8.31
N HIS A 83 2.13 -8.23 -7.71
CA HIS A 83 3.26 -8.26 -6.79
C HIS A 83 4.10 -9.50 -7.09
N MET A 84 5.37 -9.28 -7.45
CA MET A 84 6.30 -10.32 -7.88
C MET A 84 7.39 -10.53 -6.84
N PHE A 85 7.95 -11.73 -6.82
CA PHE A 85 9.08 -12.09 -5.96
C PHE A 85 10.29 -12.47 -6.80
N ALA A 86 11.48 -12.39 -6.19
CA ALA A 86 12.75 -12.65 -6.85
C ALA A 86 12.92 -14.10 -7.38
N ASP A 87 12.13 -15.04 -6.89
CA ASP A 87 12.09 -16.43 -7.37
C ASP A 87 11.21 -16.62 -8.61
N GLY A 88 10.59 -15.55 -9.11
CA GLY A 88 9.68 -15.57 -10.25
C GLY A 88 8.24 -15.94 -9.91
N SER A 89 7.94 -16.20 -8.66
CA SER A 89 6.55 -16.31 -8.20
C SER A 89 5.90 -14.93 -8.09
N GLY A 90 4.56 -14.88 -8.07
CA GLY A 90 3.86 -13.61 -7.93
C GLY A 90 2.36 -13.78 -7.84
N TRP A 91 1.72 -12.71 -7.35
CA TRP A 91 0.28 -12.61 -7.16
C TRP A 91 -0.29 -11.43 -7.95
N ALA A 92 -1.51 -11.55 -8.43
CA ALA A 92 -2.17 -10.46 -9.12
C ALA A 92 -3.68 -10.46 -8.89
N PHE A 93 -4.25 -9.26 -8.69
CA PHE A 93 -5.69 -9.04 -8.69
C PHE A 93 -6.20 -8.58 -10.04
N ASN A 94 -7.46 -8.88 -10.35
CA ASN A 94 -8.18 -8.22 -11.42
C ASN A 94 -8.63 -6.80 -11.02
N SER A 95 -9.21 -6.05 -11.97
CA SER A 95 -9.55 -4.64 -11.80
C SER A 95 -10.55 -4.34 -10.68
N ASN A 96 -11.47 -5.27 -10.40
CA ASN A 96 -12.49 -5.14 -9.35
C ASN A 96 -12.16 -5.94 -8.07
N GLN A 97 -10.94 -6.53 -8.00
CA GLN A 97 -10.48 -7.34 -6.86
C GLN A 97 -11.38 -8.54 -6.53
N SER A 98 -12.12 -9.05 -7.52
CA SER A 98 -12.98 -10.22 -7.35
C SER A 98 -12.27 -11.54 -7.62
N ALA A 99 -11.07 -11.51 -8.19
CA ALA A 99 -10.25 -12.68 -8.49
C ALA A 99 -8.78 -12.42 -8.17
N LEU A 100 -8.13 -13.43 -7.59
CA LEU A 100 -6.69 -13.47 -7.35
C LEU A 100 -6.07 -14.54 -8.24
N TYR A 101 -4.96 -14.18 -8.84
CA TYR A 101 -4.16 -15.04 -9.70
C TYR A 101 -2.77 -15.22 -9.10
N HIS A 102 -2.15 -16.35 -9.43
CA HIS A 102 -0.80 -16.69 -9.01
C HIS A 102 0.03 -17.16 -10.19
N THR A 103 1.32 -16.83 -10.20
CA THR A 103 2.33 -17.33 -11.15
C THR A 103 3.53 -17.90 -10.42
N THR A 104 4.26 -18.82 -11.09
CA THR A 104 5.55 -19.38 -10.61
C THR A 104 6.62 -19.35 -11.69
N ASP A 105 6.36 -18.70 -12.81
CA ASP A 105 7.22 -18.71 -14.00
C ASP A 105 7.56 -17.30 -14.52
N GLY A 106 7.62 -16.31 -13.61
CA GLY A 106 7.95 -14.94 -13.96
C GLY A 106 6.83 -14.19 -14.67
N GLY A 107 5.58 -14.62 -14.49
CA GLY A 107 4.41 -13.98 -15.06
C GLY A 107 4.03 -14.46 -16.45
N LEU A 108 4.61 -15.56 -16.95
CA LEU A 108 4.24 -16.15 -18.24
C LEU A 108 2.91 -16.89 -18.18
N SER A 109 2.63 -17.59 -17.06
CA SER A 109 1.38 -18.30 -16.85
C SER A 109 0.73 -17.88 -15.53
N TRP A 110 -0.53 -17.49 -15.57
CA TRP A 110 -1.29 -17.07 -14.42
C TRP A 110 -2.48 -17.99 -14.18
N PHE A 111 -2.62 -18.48 -12.96
CA PHE A 111 -3.67 -19.41 -12.54
C PHE A 111 -4.61 -18.73 -11.53
N THR A 112 -5.91 -18.93 -11.70
CA THR A 112 -6.89 -18.44 -10.72
C THR A 112 -6.77 -19.26 -9.44
N VAL A 113 -6.51 -18.59 -8.32
CA VAL A 113 -6.38 -19.21 -6.99
C VAL A 113 -7.48 -18.76 -6.02
N TYR A 114 -8.23 -17.72 -6.38
CA TYR A 114 -9.41 -17.24 -5.68
C TYR A 114 -10.33 -16.50 -6.68
N PRO A 115 -11.67 -16.59 -6.60
CA PRO A 115 -12.42 -17.50 -5.73
C PRO A 115 -12.33 -18.95 -6.23
N GLN A 116 -12.51 -19.87 -5.29
CA GLN A 116 -12.78 -21.25 -5.66
C GLN A 116 -14.21 -21.33 -6.18
N ALA A 117 -14.34 -21.35 -7.51
CA ALA A 117 -15.56 -21.56 -8.27
C ALA A 117 -16.89 -21.05 -7.63
N GLY A 118 -17.25 -19.82 -7.87
CA GLY A 118 -18.66 -19.39 -7.86
C GLY A 118 -19.10 -18.38 -6.81
N GLU A 119 -18.22 -17.85 -5.97
CA GLU A 119 -18.61 -16.95 -4.89
C GLU A 119 -17.84 -15.62 -4.94
N THR A 120 -18.37 -14.64 -5.64
CA THR A 120 -18.02 -13.24 -5.39
C THR A 120 -19.13 -12.62 -4.56
N PRO A 121 -18.86 -12.07 -3.35
CA PRO A 121 -19.85 -11.30 -2.63
C PRO A 121 -20.27 -10.10 -3.49
N GLU A 122 -21.53 -10.00 -3.88
CA GLU A 122 -22.05 -8.79 -4.52
C GLU A 122 -21.97 -7.64 -3.52
N GLY A 123 -21.12 -6.64 -3.80
CA GLY A 123 -20.96 -5.45 -2.97
C GLY A 123 -19.93 -5.56 -1.85
N GLY A 124 -19.12 -6.63 -1.84
CA GLY A 124 -18.00 -6.81 -0.91
C GLY A 124 -16.72 -6.11 -1.35
N SER A 125 -15.76 -6.01 -0.44
CA SER A 125 -14.37 -5.62 -0.73
C SER A 125 -13.43 -6.78 -0.42
N VAL A 126 -12.37 -6.90 -1.23
CA VAL A 126 -11.26 -7.82 -0.99
C VAL A 126 -9.98 -7.01 -0.91
N ASP A 127 -9.22 -7.20 0.14
CA ASP A 127 -7.85 -6.69 0.27
C ASP A 127 -6.91 -7.87 0.46
N GLY A 128 -5.68 -7.79 -0.05
CA GLY A 128 -4.70 -8.89 0.03
C GLY A 128 -3.34 -8.41 0.49
N PHE A 129 -2.69 -9.25 1.28
CA PHE A 129 -1.29 -9.12 1.65
C PHE A 129 -0.55 -10.39 1.23
N PHE A 130 0.60 -10.21 0.56
CA PHE A 130 1.43 -11.28 0.01
C PHE A 130 2.79 -11.23 0.69
N LEU A 131 3.10 -12.23 1.51
CA LEU A 131 4.36 -12.27 2.24
C LEU A 131 5.49 -12.84 1.37
N ASP A 132 5.15 -13.87 0.59
CA ASP A 132 6.04 -14.54 -0.36
C ASP A 132 5.22 -15.24 -1.44
N GLY A 133 5.87 -15.99 -2.33
CA GLY A 133 5.21 -16.74 -3.41
C GLY A 133 4.30 -17.87 -2.96
N SER A 134 4.31 -18.24 -1.68
CA SER A 134 3.48 -19.33 -1.14
C SER A 134 2.45 -18.85 -0.12
N THR A 135 2.70 -17.75 0.56
CA THR A 135 1.96 -17.28 1.73
C THR A 135 1.24 -15.98 1.46
N ALA A 136 -0.07 -16.00 1.64
CA ALA A 136 -0.93 -14.84 1.43
C ALA A 136 -2.14 -14.82 2.36
N TRP A 137 -2.65 -13.61 2.62
CA TRP A 137 -3.91 -13.39 3.32
C TRP A 137 -4.84 -12.53 2.46
N LEU A 138 -6.14 -12.84 2.50
CA LEU A 138 -7.19 -12.00 1.95
C LEU A 138 -8.14 -11.59 3.08
N SER A 139 -8.45 -10.31 3.14
CA SER A 139 -9.53 -9.78 3.98
C SER A 139 -10.77 -9.60 3.10
N LEU A 140 -11.80 -10.35 3.41
CA LEU A 140 -13.10 -10.28 2.73
C LEU A 140 -14.09 -9.52 3.59
N SER A 141 -14.84 -8.60 2.99
CA SER A 141 -15.94 -7.90 3.67
C SER A 141 -17.14 -7.83 2.75
N ASP A 142 -18.28 -8.31 3.22
CA ASP A 142 -19.58 -8.14 2.59
C ASP A 142 -20.39 -7.11 3.39
N TYR A 143 -20.54 -5.93 2.81
CA TYR A 143 -21.27 -4.82 3.46
C TYR A 143 -22.80 -5.03 3.46
N ALA A 144 -23.32 -5.91 2.61
CA ALA A 144 -24.77 -6.18 2.55
C ALA A 144 -25.21 -7.12 3.68
N THR A 145 -24.37 -8.09 4.02
CA THR A 145 -24.62 -9.05 5.11
C THR A 145 -23.91 -8.70 6.42
N GLU A 146 -23.06 -7.64 6.39
CA GLU A 146 -22.21 -7.23 7.53
C GLU A 146 -21.30 -8.36 8.01
N THR A 147 -20.86 -9.24 7.10
CA THR A 147 -19.95 -10.33 7.39
C THR A 147 -18.55 -10.06 6.86
N SER A 148 -17.55 -10.54 7.57
CA SER A 148 -16.16 -10.44 7.16
C SER A 148 -15.39 -11.69 7.54
N SER A 149 -14.37 -12.02 6.77
CA SER A 149 -13.47 -13.13 7.09
C SER A 149 -12.06 -12.88 6.60
N ILE A 150 -11.11 -13.60 7.16
CA ILE A 150 -9.73 -13.71 6.67
C ILE A 150 -9.57 -15.07 6.01
N LEU A 151 -9.10 -15.08 4.79
CA LEU A 151 -8.55 -16.27 4.13
C LEU A 151 -7.03 -16.25 4.26
N HIS A 152 -6.44 -17.41 4.54
CA HIS A 152 -4.99 -17.58 4.64
C HIS A 152 -4.55 -18.83 3.89
N THR A 153 -3.50 -18.70 3.09
CA THR A 153 -2.83 -19.79 2.38
C THR A 153 -1.34 -19.82 2.70
N THR A 154 -0.75 -21.03 2.65
CA THR A 154 0.70 -21.26 2.72
C THR A 154 1.18 -22.19 1.60
N ASP A 155 0.33 -22.42 0.58
CA ASP A 155 0.58 -23.32 -0.53
C ASP A 155 0.23 -22.69 -1.89
N SER A 156 0.56 -21.41 -2.04
CA SER A 156 0.37 -20.64 -3.28
C SER A 156 -1.11 -20.54 -3.72
N GLY A 157 -2.03 -20.57 -2.76
CA GLY A 157 -3.46 -20.48 -3.02
C GLY A 157 -4.12 -21.79 -3.46
N ALA A 158 -3.39 -22.92 -3.39
CA ALA A 158 -3.97 -24.24 -3.68
C ALA A 158 -5.06 -24.61 -2.66
N THR A 159 -4.84 -24.23 -1.39
CA THR A 159 -5.86 -24.31 -0.33
C THR A 159 -5.92 -23.04 0.49
N TRP A 160 -7.11 -22.72 1.00
CA TRP A 160 -7.35 -21.57 1.87
C TRP A 160 -8.04 -22.01 3.16
N SER A 161 -7.53 -21.51 4.29
CA SER A 161 -8.21 -21.58 5.57
C SER A 161 -9.01 -20.29 5.79
N GLU A 162 -10.25 -20.39 6.24
CA GLU A 162 -11.11 -19.25 6.51
C GLU A 162 -11.32 -19.03 8.00
N THR A 163 -11.16 -17.79 8.46
CA THR A 163 -11.43 -17.34 9.81
C THR A 163 -12.49 -16.23 9.78
N PRO A 164 -13.72 -16.47 10.26
CA PRO A 164 -14.74 -15.43 10.37
C PRO A 164 -14.33 -14.33 11.33
N LEU A 165 -14.60 -13.07 10.98
CA LEU A 165 -14.40 -11.91 11.85
C LEU A 165 -15.72 -11.48 12.49
N THR A 166 -15.64 -10.90 13.69
CA THR A 166 -16.78 -10.27 14.40
C THR A 166 -16.84 -8.76 14.20
N PHE A 167 -16.02 -8.23 13.31
CA PHE A 167 -15.89 -6.82 12.97
C PHE A 167 -15.59 -6.70 11.47
N LEU A 168 -15.65 -5.50 10.91
CA LEU A 168 -15.35 -5.27 9.49
C LEU A 168 -13.88 -5.56 9.21
N GLY A 169 -13.61 -6.28 8.14
CA GLY A 169 -12.29 -6.47 7.57
C GLY A 169 -11.66 -5.15 7.10
N GLY A 170 -10.45 -5.22 6.58
CA GLY A 170 -9.74 -4.03 6.16
C GLY A 170 -8.42 -4.33 5.47
N THR A 171 -7.61 -3.30 5.30
CA THR A 171 -6.26 -3.41 4.75
C THR A 171 -5.37 -4.20 5.69
N LEU A 172 -4.64 -5.16 5.15
CA LEU A 172 -3.76 -6.07 5.88
C LEU A 172 -2.29 -5.66 5.74
N PHE A 173 -1.53 -5.93 6.80
CA PHE A 173 -0.08 -5.84 6.80
C PHE A 173 0.50 -6.92 7.71
N PHE A 174 1.39 -7.78 7.22
CA PHE A 174 2.04 -8.82 8.01
C PHE A 174 3.55 -8.60 8.03
N LEU A 175 4.14 -8.78 9.20
CA LEU A 175 5.58 -8.74 9.42
C LEU A 175 6.23 -10.09 9.10
N ASP A 176 5.50 -11.16 9.39
CA ASP A 176 5.92 -12.54 9.25
C ASP A 176 4.67 -13.45 9.14
N ASN A 177 4.88 -14.77 9.13
CA ASN A 177 3.81 -15.78 9.04
C ASN A 177 2.78 -15.72 10.17
N ASN A 178 3.04 -15.04 11.28
CA ASN A 178 2.17 -15.03 12.45
C ASN A 178 1.71 -13.64 12.85
N THR A 179 2.61 -12.65 12.75
CA THR A 179 2.40 -11.30 13.28
C THR A 179 1.89 -10.38 12.19
N GLY A 180 0.70 -9.83 12.40
CA GLY A 180 0.10 -8.92 11.42
C GLY A 180 -0.80 -7.88 12.06
N PHE A 181 -1.20 -6.91 11.24
CA PHE A 181 -2.06 -5.80 11.58
C PHE A 181 -3.15 -5.62 10.53
N MET A 182 -4.25 -5.02 10.95
CA MET A 182 -5.36 -4.68 10.07
C MET A 182 -5.85 -3.27 10.36
N LEU A 183 -6.00 -2.47 9.31
CA LEU A 183 -6.66 -1.17 9.33
C LEU A 183 -8.08 -1.33 8.78
N SER A 184 -9.05 -1.36 9.68
CA SER A 184 -10.47 -1.42 9.34
C SER A 184 -11.07 -0.02 9.22
N ARG A 185 -11.76 0.26 8.11
CA ARG A 185 -12.41 1.55 7.83
C ARG A 185 -13.85 1.50 8.31
N LEU A 186 -14.18 2.32 9.32
CA LEU A 186 -15.49 2.32 9.96
C LEU A 186 -16.48 3.30 9.33
N GLY A 187 -15.98 4.17 8.45
CA GLY A 187 -16.76 5.17 7.73
C GLY A 187 -16.00 6.47 7.54
N ALA A 188 -16.44 7.26 6.57
CA ALA A 188 -15.84 8.56 6.26
C ALA A 188 -16.93 9.60 5.96
N GLY A 189 -16.63 10.87 6.25
CA GLY A 189 -17.51 11.98 5.92
C GLY A 189 -16.92 13.33 6.34
N ALA A 190 -17.24 14.37 5.57
CA ALA A 190 -16.82 15.75 5.83
C ALA A 190 -15.31 15.92 6.08
N GLY A 191 -14.46 15.20 5.32
CA GLY A 191 -13.00 15.29 5.46
C GLY A 191 -12.43 14.51 6.64
N SER A 192 -13.23 13.63 7.25
CA SER A 192 -12.82 12.76 8.36
C SER A 192 -13.06 11.30 8.00
N GLU A 193 -12.24 10.39 8.51
CA GLU A 193 -12.38 8.96 8.38
C GLU A 193 -12.15 8.28 9.73
N TRP A 194 -13.10 7.48 10.15
CA TRP A 194 -13.01 6.65 11.34
C TRP A 194 -12.39 5.31 11.01
N VAL A 195 -11.45 4.88 11.84
CA VAL A 195 -10.75 3.61 11.66
C VAL A 195 -10.66 2.83 12.98
N ALA A 196 -10.46 1.53 12.86
CA ALA A 196 -9.99 0.68 13.94
C ALA A 196 -8.71 -0.04 13.51
N ILE A 197 -7.83 -0.30 14.46
CA ILE A 197 -6.59 -1.03 14.28
C ILE A 197 -6.69 -2.32 15.09
N TYR A 198 -6.38 -3.41 14.42
CA TYR A 198 -6.32 -4.74 15.04
C TYR A 198 -4.92 -5.32 14.84
N ALA A 199 -4.50 -6.19 15.77
CA ALA A 199 -3.26 -6.95 15.66
C ALA A 199 -3.53 -8.44 15.85
N THR A 200 -2.75 -9.27 15.18
CA THR A 200 -2.72 -10.73 15.32
C THR A 200 -1.31 -11.20 15.62
N SER A 201 -1.18 -12.34 16.31
CA SER A 201 0.07 -13.07 16.54
C SER A 201 -0.04 -14.56 16.20
N ASP A 202 -1.08 -14.95 15.46
CA ASP A 202 -1.41 -16.32 15.11
C ASP A 202 -1.90 -16.47 13.66
N ALA A 203 -1.28 -15.73 12.76
CA ALA A 203 -1.59 -15.74 11.32
C ALA A 203 -3.02 -15.29 10.96
N GLY A 204 -3.63 -14.43 11.79
CA GLY A 204 -4.98 -13.94 11.55
C GLY A 204 -6.10 -14.84 12.05
N GLN A 205 -5.79 -15.87 12.85
CA GLN A 205 -6.81 -16.73 13.47
C GLN A 205 -7.55 -15.98 14.58
N THR A 206 -6.85 -15.14 15.36
CA THR A 206 -7.45 -14.23 16.32
C THR A 206 -6.92 -12.81 16.16
N TRP A 207 -7.76 -11.84 16.48
CA TRP A 207 -7.44 -10.42 16.35
C TRP A 207 -7.75 -9.66 17.62
N GLU A 208 -6.79 -8.89 18.10
CA GLU A 208 -6.94 -7.99 19.24
C GLU A 208 -7.11 -6.56 18.74
N GLN A 209 -8.18 -5.88 19.18
CA GLN A 209 -8.37 -4.48 18.88
C GLN A 209 -7.37 -3.62 19.67
N ARG A 210 -6.50 -2.90 18.96
CA ARG A 210 -5.51 -1.99 19.54
C ARG A 210 -6.04 -0.58 19.68
N PHE A 211 -6.79 -0.14 18.67
CA PHE A 211 -7.33 1.21 18.60
C PHE A 211 -8.68 1.21 17.87
N THR A 212 -9.56 2.14 18.24
CA THR A 212 -10.78 2.42 17.47
C THR A 212 -11.28 3.84 17.73
N HIS A 213 -11.77 4.50 16.69
CA HIS A 213 -12.56 5.71 16.86
C HIS A 213 -13.93 5.38 17.45
N THR A 214 -14.29 6.07 18.51
CA THR A 214 -15.63 5.96 19.10
C THR A 214 -16.49 7.14 18.67
N PRO A 215 -17.67 6.93 18.08
CA PRO A 215 -18.57 8.02 17.71
C PRO A 215 -18.89 8.92 18.92
N GLY A 216 -18.55 10.22 18.81
CA GLY A 216 -18.74 11.18 19.89
C GLY A 216 -17.76 11.04 21.06
N GLY A 217 -16.79 10.14 20.97
CA GLY A 217 -15.66 10.03 21.91
C GLY A 217 -14.55 11.02 21.57
N GLU A 218 -13.80 11.43 22.59
CA GLU A 218 -12.52 12.10 22.37
C GLU A 218 -11.46 11.02 22.14
N ASP A 219 -10.80 11.06 20.98
CA ASP A 219 -9.61 10.25 20.75
C ASP A 219 -8.41 11.17 20.67
N PRO A 220 -7.59 11.18 21.72
CA PRO A 220 -6.47 12.09 21.78
C PRO A 220 -5.27 11.65 20.93
N SER A 221 -5.21 10.38 20.46
CA SER A 221 -3.97 9.86 19.88
C SER A 221 -3.96 9.89 18.34
N LEU A 222 -4.99 9.37 17.67
CA LEU A 222 -5.13 9.43 16.21
C LEU A 222 -6.39 10.24 15.86
N PRO A 223 -6.28 11.40 15.22
CA PRO A 223 -7.47 12.20 14.89
C PRO A 223 -8.32 11.52 13.81
N ALA A 224 -9.64 11.66 13.92
CA ALA A 224 -10.56 11.28 12.87
C ALA A 224 -10.42 12.17 11.63
N GLY A 225 -9.93 13.40 11.78
CA GLY A 225 -9.61 14.30 10.66
C GLY A 225 -8.68 13.65 9.64
N GLY A 226 -8.81 14.08 8.39
CA GLY A 226 -8.07 13.51 7.25
C GLY A 226 -8.57 12.15 6.79
N ILE A 227 -8.20 11.80 5.55
CA ILE A 227 -8.48 10.49 4.93
C ILE A 227 -7.19 9.68 4.96
N LYS A 228 -7.28 8.45 5.48
CA LYS A 228 -6.11 7.58 5.64
C LYS A 228 -5.78 6.92 4.31
N SER A 229 -4.54 7.07 3.83
CA SER A 229 -4.03 6.45 2.60
C SER A 229 -3.60 4.99 2.84
N GLY A 230 -3.16 4.68 4.07
CA GLY A 230 -2.72 3.35 4.46
C GLY A 230 -1.91 3.35 5.74
N PHE A 231 -1.24 2.25 5.99
CA PHE A 231 -0.39 2.05 7.16
C PHE A 231 0.73 1.05 6.85
N ALA A 232 1.80 1.09 7.65
CA ALA A 232 2.89 0.13 7.61
C ALA A 232 3.50 -0.03 9.00
N PHE A 233 4.08 -1.20 9.26
CA PHE A 233 4.80 -1.51 10.49
C PHE A 233 6.23 -1.95 10.17
N LEU A 234 7.20 -1.51 10.95
CA LEU A 234 8.58 -1.96 10.88
C LEU A 234 8.79 -3.21 11.76
N ASP A 235 8.10 -3.24 12.89
CA ASP A 235 8.10 -4.35 13.84
C ASP A 235 6.77 -4.39 14.60
N SER A 236 6.63 -5.26 15.59
CA SER A 236 5.39 -5.43 16.35
C SER A 236 4.99 -4.22 17.21
N LEU A 237 5.86 -3.23 17.38
CA LEU A 237 5.62 -2.04 18.19
C LEU A 237 5.61 -0.75 17.38
N ASN A 238 6.50 -0.64 16.38
CA ASN A 238 6.70 0.57 15.60
C ASN A 238 5.94 0.52 14.28
N GLY A 239 5.00 1.45 14.09
CA GLY A 239 4.20 1.54 12.87
C GLY A 239 3.79 2.97 12.55
N TRP A 240 3.28 3.19 11.33
CA TRP A 240 2.86 4.49 10.81
C TRP A 240 1.52 4.39 10.11
N ILE A 241 0.70 5.42 10.32
CA ILE A 241 -0.52 5.69 9.53
C ILE A 241 -0.28 6.96 8.73
N THR A 242 -0.63 6.90 7.45
CA THR A 242 -0.49 7.97 6.47
C THR A 242 -1.84 8.40 5.92
N GLY A 243 -1.88 9.55 5.26
CA GLY A 243 -3.12 10.08 4.74
C GLY A 243 -2.98 11.49 4.16
N SER A 244 -4.12 12.16 4.03
CA SER A 244 -4.21 13.55 3.62
C SER A 244 -5.21 14.30 4.46
N GLU A 245 -4.91 15.55 4.74
CA GLU A 245 -5.82 16.52 5.33
C GLU A 245 -5.74 17.82 4.52
N PRO A 246 -6.86 18.52 4.24
CA PRO A 246 -6.83 19.75 3.46
C PRO A 246 -6.31 20.93 4.29
N VAL A 247 -5.10 20.80 4.79
CA VAL A 247 -4.35 21.79 5.57
C VAL A 247 -3.02 22.02 4.88
N ASN A 248 -2.67 23.29 4.65
CA ASN A 248 -1.42 23.67 4.04
C ASN A 248 -0.25 23.35 4.97
N ASP A 249 0.88 22.97 4.38
CA ASP A 249 2.14 22.65 5.07
C ASP A 249 2.00 21.58 6.17
N PHE A 250 1.07 20.64 5.97
CA PHE A 250 0.80 19.58 6.92
C PHE A 250 0.97 18.20 6.26
N VAL A 251 1.90 17.40 6.78
CA VAL A 251 2.07 15.99 6.39
C VAL A 251 1.30 15.11 7.37
N TYR A 252 0.27 14.40 6.89
CA TYR A 252 -0.47 13.44 7.69
C TYR A 252 0.36 12.19 7.90
N LEU A 253 1.15 12.16 8.97
CA LEU A 253 1.98 11.04 9.38
C LEU A 253 1.86 10.87 10.90
N TYR A 254 1.30 9.74 11.33
CA TYR A 254 1.18 9.40 12.75
C TYR A 254 1.95 8.11 13.02
N ARG A 255 2.76 8.13 14.08
CA ARG A 255 3.57 7.00 14.51
C ARG A 255 3.02 6.39 15.79
N THR A 256 3.05 5.06 15.87
CA THR A 256 2.92 4.27 17.10
C THR A 256 4.25 3.68 17.53
N THR A 257 4.42 3.48 18.85
CA THR A 257 5.56 2.75 19.46
C THR A 257 5.08 1.68 20.44
N ASP A 258 3.79 1.37 20.40
CA ASP A 258 3.12 0.42 21.31
C ASP A 258 2.17 -0.53 20.56
N GLY A 259 2.49 -0.82 19.28
CA GLY A 259 1.76 -1.78 18.46
C GLY A 259 0.37 -1.30 18.05
N GLY A 260 0.20 0.01 17.85
CA GLY A 260 -1.03 0.59 17.34
C GLY A 260 -2.04 1.01 18.41
N THR A 261 -1.65 1.00 19.69
CA THR A 261 -2.56 1.38 20.79
C THR A 261 -2.66 2.90 20.92
N THR A 262 -1.52 3.60 20.82
CA THR A 262 -1.48 5.07 20.81
C THR A 262 -0.68 5.59 19.62
N TRP A 263 -1.03 6.79 19.16
CA TRP A 263 -0.46 7.41 17.98
C TRP A 263 -0.05 8.85 18.26
N ALA A 264 1.06 9.28 17.71
CA ALA A 264 1.54 10.65 17.82
C ALA A 264 1.90 11.19 16.44
N HIS A 265 1.52 12.42 16.15
CA HIS A 265 1.93 13.11 14.92
C HIS A 265 3.45 13.14 14.82
N GLN A 266 3.98 12.78 13.67
CA GLN A 266 5.40 12.79 13.37
C GLN A 266 5.64 13.63 12.10
N PRO A 267 6.42 14.71 12.17
CA PRO A 267 6.72 15.52 10.99
C PRO A 267 7.73 14.81 10.08
N CYS A 268 7.65 15.08 8.77
CA CYS A 268 8.80 14.96 7.86
C CYS A 268 9.41 16.37 7.73
N ASP A 269 10.72 16.50 7.91
CA ASP A 269 11.43 17.77 7.66
C ASP A 269 11.61 17.97 6.16
N ILE A 270 10.78 18.81 5.57
CA ILE A 270 10.80 19.11 4.13
C ILE A 270 11.65 20.34 3.86
N ALA A 271 12.78 20.12 3.18
CA ALA A 271 13.66 21.22 2.80
C ALA A 271 12.97 22.16 1.79
N ASN A 272 12.94 23.44 2.10
CA ASN A 272 12.29 24.49 1.30
C ASN A 272 10.78 24.22 1.06
N ALA A 273 10.08 23.74 2.06
CA ALA A 273 8.64 23.52 1.98
C ALA A 273 7.90 24.74 1.44
N ASP A 274 6.97 24.53 0.52
CA ASP A 274 6.05 25.58 0.10
C ASP A 274 4.94 25.71 1.17
N PRO A 275 4.77 26.86 1.81
CA PRO A 275 3.78 27.03 2.88
C PRO A 275 2.32 26.91 2.39
N ASP A 276 2.10 26.96 1.08
CA ASP A 276 0.78 26.81 0.48
C ASP A 276 0.55 25.40 -0.10
N ALA A 277 1.54 24.50 -0.03
CA ALA A 277 1.41 23.12 -0.52
C ALA A 277 0.53 22.29 0.41
N MET A 278 -0.26 21.39 -0.17
CA MET A 278 -0.93 20.30 0.53
C MET A 278 -0.26 18.97 0.18
N TYR A 279 -0.25 18.06 1.13
CA TYR A 279 0.41 16.77 0.97
C TYR A 279 -0.56 15.61 1.17
N THR A 280 -0.35 14.54 0.37
CA THR A 280 -0.84 13.20 0.66
C THR A 280 0.35 12.30 0.90
N SER A 281 0.48 11.79 2.11
CA SER A 281 1.52 10.81 2.44
C SER A 281 1.04 9.40 2.13
N PHE A 282 1.97 8.52 1.72
CA PHE A 282 1.72 7.10 1.50
C PHE A 282 2.50 6.26 2.51
N PRO A 283 2.09 5.00 2.78
CA PRO A 283 2.77 4.15 3.74
C PRO A 283 4.27 4.09 3.49
N PRO A 284 5.10 4.21 4.54
CA PRO A 284 6.54 4.09 4.38
C PRO A 284 6.93 2.68 3.91
N ILE A 285 7.90 2.63 3.02
CA ILE A 285 8.50 1.41 2.48
C ILE A 285 9.85 1.24 3.14
N PHE A 286 9.97 0.25 4.04
CA PHE A 286 11.22 -0.08 4.70
C PHE A 286 11.98 -1.13 3.90
N VAL A 287 13.23 -0.84 3.61
CA VAL A 287 14.15 -1.73 2.88
C VAL A 287 15.16 -2.38 3.83
N SER A 288 15.19 -1.96 5.08
CA SER A 288 15.93 -2.58 6.19
C SER A 288 15.34 -2.13 7.54
N GLU A 289 15.84 -2.64 8.65
CA GLU A 289 15.46 -2.20 10.00
C GLU A 289 15.68 -0.71 10.25
N THR A 290 16.59 -0.07 9.51
CA THR A 290 16.97 1.33 9.71
C THR A 290 16.64 2.23 8.54
N GLU A 291 16.61 1.72 7.32
CA GLU A 291 16.37 2.52 6.11
C GLU A 291 14.96 2.34 5.58
N GLY A 292 14.31 3.46 5.23
CA GLY A 292 13.00 3.47 4.63
C GLY A 292 12.71 4.78 3.89
N PHE A 293 11.69 4.74 3.04
CA PHE A 293 11.25 5.83 2.20
C PHE A 293 9.78 6.13 2.45
N LEU A 294 9.44 7.39 2.55
CA LEU A 294 8.07 7.91 2.73
C LEU A 294 7.72 8.80 1.54
N PRO A 295 6.89 8.32 0.60
CA PRO A 295 6.45 9.12 -0.52
C PRO A 295 5.37 10.14 -0.10
N LEU A 296 5.50 11.37 -0.60
CA LEU A 296 4.55 12.46 -0.42
C LEU A 296 4.12 13.00 -1.78
N GLN A 297 2.90 12.79 -2.19
CA GLN A 297 2.29 13.52 -3.29
C GLN A 297 2.08 14.97 -2.87
N THR A 298 2.51 15.91 -3.69
CA THR A 298 2.43 17.35 -3.38
C THR A 298 1.45 18.02 -4.34
N PHE A 299 0.54 18.80 -3.78
CA PHE A 299 -0.41 19.62 -4.51
C PHE A 299 -0.01 21.08 -4.37
N LEU A 300 0.68 21.58 -5.41
CA LEU A 300 1.09 22.99 -5.49
C LEU A 300 -0.02 23.83 -6.10
N MET A 301 -0.10 25.10 -5.70
CA MET A 301 -1.15 26.03 -6.18
C MET A 301 -1.07 26.31 -7.67
N ASP A 302 0.11 26.17 -8.30
CA ASP A 302 0.30 26.32 -9.74
C ASP A 302 -0.05 25.06 -10.55
N GLY A 303 -0.44 23.97 -9.86
CA GLY A 303 -0.79 22.68 -10.45
C GLY A 303 0.39 21.85 -10.93
N THR A 304 1.64 22.23 -10.59
CA THR A 304 2.83 21.45 -10.95
C THR A 304 2.80 20.09 -10.24
N PRO A 305 2.83 18.96 -10.98
CA PRO A 305 2.86 17.64 -10.36
C PRO A 305 4.23 17.40 -9.71
N GLN A 306 4.20 16.96 -8.43
CA GLN A 306 5.41 16.68 -7.69
C GLN A 306 5.20 15.55 -6.69
N THR A 307 6.20 14.67 -6.59
CA THR A 307 6.34 13.74 -5.47
C THR A 307 7.61 14.05 -4.71
N ILE A 308 7.50 14.38 -3.43
CA ILE A 308 8.63 14.48 -2.51
C ILE A 308 8.87 13.10 -1.90
N VAL A 309 10.13 12.71 -1.73
CA VAL A 309 10.49 11.50 -0.99
C VAL A 309 11.22 11.91 0.29
N CYS A 310 10.65 11.51 1.43
CA CYS A 310 11.35 11.58 2.71
C CYS A 310 12.04 10.24 2.97
N LYS A 311 13.27 10.28 3.53
CA LYS A 311 14.06 9.11 3.88
C LYS A 311 14.30 9.07 5.38
N THR A 312 14.37 7.88 5.93
CA THR A 312 14.88 7.59 7.27
C THR A 312 16.13 6.72 7.18
N SER A 313 17.03 6.86 8.15
CA SER A 313 18.19 5.99 8.38
C SER A 313 18.28 5.52 9.84
N ASP A 314 17.22 5.73 10.60
CA ASP A 314 17.12 5.45 12.03
C ASP A 314 15.85 4.64 12.41
N GLY A 315 15.32 3.87 11.45
CA GLY A 315 14.11 3.07 11.65
C GLY A 315 12.85 3.92 11.83
N GLY A 316 12.75 5.01 11.08
CA GLY A 316 11.59 5.89 11.10
C GLY A 316 11.45 6.73 12.36
N GLN A 317 12.53 6.89 13.16
CA GLN A 317 12.51 7.81 14.29
C GLN A 317 12.51 9.26 13.80
N THR A 318 13.20 9.53 12.68
CA THR A 318 13.17 10.81 11.98
C THR A 318 13.00 10.61 10.48
N TRP A 319 12.34 11.59 9.83
CA TRP A 319 12.14 11.63 8.39
C TRP A 319 12.61 12.97 7.84
N GLN A 320 13.40 12.94 6.77
CA GLN A 320 13.89 14.14 6.09
C GLN A 320 13.68 14.00 4.59
N SER A 321 13.21 15.06 3.93
CA SER A 321 13.13 15.06 2.47
C SER A 321 14.52 14.98 1.85
N VAL A 322 14.70 14.09 0.87
CA VAL A 322 15.97 13.96 0.15
C VAL A 322 15.91 14.60 -1.21
N SER A 323 14.76 14.49 -1.88
CA SER A 323 14.54 15.11 -3.20
C SER A 323 13.05 15.14 -3.57
N SER A 324 12.78 15.67 -4.77
CA SER A 324 11.48 15.54 -5.42
C SER A 324 11.62 15.08 -6.87
N ALA A 325 10.66 14.29 -7.33
CA ALA A 325 10.47 13.94 -8.73
C ALA A 325 9.34 14.80 -9.34
N PRO A 326 9.45 15.26 -10.60
CA PRO A 326 8.45 16.11 -11.24
C PRO A 326 7.28 15.27 -11.78
N VAL A 327 6.67 14.47 -10.93
CA VAL A 327 5.58 13.55 -11.26
C VAL A 327 4.62 13.44 -10.08
N GLN A 328 3.33 13.31 -10.38
CA GLN A 328 2.36 12.84 -9.41
C GLN A 328 2.35 11.31 -9.46
N GLY A 329 3.17 10.71 -8.59
CA GLY A 329 3.30 9.26 -8.49
C GLY A 329 2.07 8.62 -7.84
N TYR A 330 1.73 7.39 -8.24
CA TYR A 330 0.71 6.56 -7.60
C TYR A 330 1.21 5.14 -7.32
N VAL A 331 2.34 4.74 -7.90
CA VAL A 331 3.09 3.54 -7.49
C VAL A 331 4.48 3.97 -7.07
N TYR A 332 4.89 3.50 -5.93
CA TYR A 332 6.20 3.72 -5.33
C TYR A 332 6.79 2.38 -5.02
N ASP A 333 8.00 2.14 -5.50
CA ASP A 333 8.70 0.89 -5.34
C ASP A 333 10.15 1.15 -4.97
N PHE A 334 10.64 0.53 -3.91
CA PHE A 334 12.02 0.65 -3.43
C PHE A 334 12.51 -0.74 -3.05
N THR A 335 13.50 -1.24 -3.75
CA THR A 335 14.04 -2.59 -3.54
C THR A 335 15.17 -2.63 -2.52
N ASP A 336 15.87 -1.51 -2.34
CA ASP A 336 16.97 -1.35 -1.38
C ASP A 336 17.20 0.13 -1.06
N GLY A 337 18.22 0.44 -0.24
CA GLY A 337 18.55 1.81 0.16
C GLY A 337 19.06 2.73 -0.96
N GLN A 338 19.24 2.23 -2.19
CA GLN A 338 19.75 2.96 -3.34
C GLN A 338 18.72 3.02 -4.50
N ASN A 339 18.02 1.92 -4.77
CA ASN A 339 17.18 1.75 -5.95
C ASN A 339 15.71 1.95 -5.64
N GLY A 340 15.06 2.83 -6.41
CA GLY A 340 13.63 3.08 -6.29
C GLY A 340 13.02 3.64 -7.58
N TRP A 341 11.70 3.44 -7.70
CA TRP A 341 10.91 3.88 -8.86
C TRP A 341 9.66 4.62 -8.41
N ILE A 342 9.27 5.58 -9.22
CA ILE A 342 8.00 6.31 -9.09
C ILE A 342 7.29 6.22 -10.43
N LEU A 343 6.10 5.61 -10.44
CA LEU A 343 5.24 5.56 -11.60
C LEU A 343 4.09 6.56 -11.45
N GLY A 344 3.93 7.42 -12.44
CA GLY A 344 2.76 8.26 -12.67
C GLY A 344 1.99 7.79 -13.91
N GLU A 345 0.91 8.47 -14.26
CA GLU A 345 0.01 8.07 -15.34
C GLU A 345 0.72 7.85 -16.68
N THR A 346 1.70 8.68 -17.01
CA THR A 346 2.47 8.62 -18.27
C THR A 346 3.97 8.78 -18.05
N ALA A 347 4.44 8.63 -16.83
CA ALA A 347 5.82 8.93 -16.46
C ALA A 347 6.37 7.86 -15.52
N LEU A 348 7.61 7.44 -15.77
CA LEU A 348 8.38 6.55 -14.93
C LEU A 348 9.69 7.23 -14.56
N PHE A 349 9.96 7.34 -13.27
CA PHE A 349 11.22 7.87 -12.75
C PHE A 349 11.95 6.78 -11.96
N ARG A 350 13.27 6.76 -12.05
CA ARG A 350 14.15 5.84 -11.33
C ARG A 350 15.20 6.62 -10.55
N SER A 351 15.48 6.16 -9.34
CA SER A 351 16.66 6.55 -8.56
C SER A 351 17.61 5.37 -8.38
N THR A 352 18.90 5.62 -8.34
CA THR A 352 19.97 4.65 -8.03
C THR A 352 20.91 5.15 -6.94
N ASP A 353 20.51 6.22 -6.25
CA ASP A 353 21.32 6.92 -5.24
C ASP A 353 20.50 7.22 -3.95
N GLY A 354 19.53 6.37 -3.65
CA GLY A 354 18.71 6.47 -2.44
C GLY A 354 17.73 7.65 -2.48
N ALA A 355 17.08 7.82 -3.61
CA ALA A 355 16.13 8.88 -3.91
C ALA A 355 16.73 10.31 -3.92
N THR A 356 18.07 10.45 -4.03
CA THR A 356 18.72 11.76 -4.06
C THR A 356 18.52 12.45 -5.42
N THR A 357 18.61 11.67 -6.51
CA THR A 357 18.30 12.13 -7.87
C THR A 357 17.37 11.17 -8.59
N TRP A 358 16.65 11.68 -9.59
CA TRP A 358 15.68 10.91 -10.39
C TRP A 358 15.98 11.02 -11.86
N GLU A 359 16.15 9.87 -12.51
CA GLU A 359 16.25 9.72 -13.96
C GLU A 359 14.85 9.56 -14.55
N ASP A 360 14.55 10.33 -15.60
CA ASP A 360 13.28 10.22 -16.34
C ASP A 360 13.36 9.07 -17.35
N LEU A 361 12.66 7.99 -17.08
CA LEU A 361 12.51 6.82 -17.94
C LEU A 361 11.17 6.79 -18.69
N SER A 362 10.41 7.88 -18.71
CA SER A 362 9.07 7.91 -19.32
C SER A 362 9.09 7.55 -20.80
N SER A 363 10.21 7.87 -21.52
CA SER A 363 10.38 7.49 -22.92
C SER A 363 10.59 5.98 -23.15
N SER A 364 10.88 5.21 -22.11
CA SER A 364 11.00 3.75 -22.19
C SER A 364 9.64 3.04 -22.13
N LEU A 365 8.60 3.73 -21.65
CA LEU A 365 7.26 3.15 -21.53
C LEU A 365 6.72 2.77 -22.91
N PRO A 366 6.00 1.63 -23.02
CA PRO A 366 5.44 1.19 -24.30
C PRO A 366 4.46 2.21 -24.86
N ALA A 367 4.73 2.65 -26.10
CA ALA A 367 3.92 3.69 -26.75
C ALA A 367 2.49 3.20 -27.07
N GLY A 368 1.49 4.02 -26.78
CA GLY A 368 0.08 3.72 -27.03
C GLY A 368 -0.62 2.99 -25.86
N TYR A 369 0.08 2.79 -24.76
CA TYR A 369 -0.44 2.16 -23.56
C TYR A 369 -0.40 3.12 -22.37
N THR A 370 -1.24 2.85 -21.37
CA THR A 370 -1.19 3.52 -20.06
C THR A 370 -0.61 2.54 -19.06
N ALA A 371 0.41 2.95 -18.32
CA ALA A 371 0.99 2.15 -17.26
C ALA A 371 -0.01 2.01 -16.10
N LEU A 372 -0.12 0.82 -15.52
CA LEU A 372 -1.01 0.52 -14.39
C LEU A 372 -0.24 0.23 -13.11
N SER A 373 0.82 -0.57 -13.23
CA SER A 373 1.62 -1.02 -12.10
C SER A 373 3.04 -1.29 -12.56
N VAL A 374 3.99 -1.03 -11.68
CA VAL A 374 5.38 -1.46 -11.81
C VAL A 374 5.77 -2.14 -10.52
N ASP A 375 6.58 -3.19 -10.60
CA ASP A 375 7.05 -3.96 -9.47
C ASP A 375 8.45 -4.50 -9.77
N PHE A 376 9.45 -4.05 -9.01
CA PHE A 376 10.85 -4.43 -9.15
C PHE A 376 11.25 -5.31 -7.96
N VAL A 377 11.96 -6.39 -8.23
CA VAL A 377 12.49 -7.29 -7.20
C VAL A 377 13.94 -7.00 -6.87
N ASP A 378 14.64 -6.30 -7.74
CA ASP A 378 15.99 -5.79 -7.54
C ASP A 378 16.28 -4.57 -8.45
N ALA A 379 17.53 -4.11 -8.50
CA ALA A 379 17.93 -2.95 -9.30
C ALA A 379 17.73 -3.12 -10.82
N GLU A 380 17.59 -4.34 -11.32
CA GLU A 380 17.57 -4.66 -12.76
C GLU A 380 16.24 -5.29 -13.20
N ALA A 381 15.74 -6.26 -12.41
CA ALA A 381 14.59 -7.07 -12.75
C ALA A 381 13.27 -6.47 -12.25
N GLY A 382 12.35 -6.21 -13.18
CA GLY A 382 11.04 -5.65 -12.84
C GLY A 382 9.99 -5.91 -13.92
N TRP A 383 8.73 -5.82 -13.52
CA TRP A 383 7.56 -6.01 -14.37
C TRP A 383 6.78 -4.71 -14.48
N LEU A 384 6.24 -4.48 -15.65
CA LEU A 384 5.36 -3.36 -15.96
C LEU A 384 4.06 -3.91 -16.54
N LEU A 385 2.96 -3.60 -15.89
CA LEU A 385 1.64 -3.86 -16.38
C LEU A 385 1.09 -2.62 -17.07
N VAL A 386 0.61 -2.78 -18.29
CA VAL A 386 0.01 -1.69 -19.05
C VAL A 386 -1.36 -2.09 -19.57
N TYR A 387 -2.18 -1.11 -19.80
CA TYR A 387 -3.49 -1.28 -20.40
C TYR A 387 -3.56 -0.54 -21.75
N ASP A 388 -4.23 -1.15 -22.74
CA ASP A 388 -4.48 -0.53 -24.03
C ASP A 388 -5.64 0.48 -23.90
N SER A 389 -5.32 1.77 -23.94
CA SER A 389 -6.32 2.84 -23.84
C SER A 389 -7.31 2.88 -25.02
N ALA A 390 -7.02 2.16 -26.09
CA ALA A 390 -7.96 1.95 -27.21
C ALA A 390 -8.93 0.77 -26.99
N SER A 391 -8.68 -0.07 -25.97
CA SER A 391 -9.57 -1.14 -25.56
C SER A 391 -10.70 -0.60 -24.68
N ASP A 392 -11.91 -1.15 -24.84
CA ASP A 392 -13.07 -0.82 -23.99
C ASP A 392 -13.08 -1.64 -22.66
N SER A 393 -12.08 -2.49 -22.42
CA SER A 393 -12.02 -3.41 -21.27
C SER A 393 -10.68 -3.30 -20.51
N LEU A 394 -10.77 -3.13 -19.18
CA LEU A 394 -9.64 -3.22 -18.25
C LEU A 394 -9.16 -4.68 -18.01
N ASP A 395 -9.75 -5.65 -18.69
CA ASP A 395 -9.40 -7.07 -18.57
C ASP A 395 -8.45 -7.54 -19.71
N HIS A 396 -7.90 -6.59 -20.48
CA HIS A 396 -6.98 -6.87 -21.60
C HIS A 396 -5.65 -6.14 -21.40
N ASN A 397 -4.99 -6.43 -20.28
CA ASN A 397 -3.72 -5.81 -19.93
C ASN A 397 -2.54 -6.63 -20.47
N LEU A 398 -1.44 -5.95 -20.73
CA LEU A 398 -0.20 -6.56 -21.22
C LEU A 398 0.87 -6.47 -20.17
N LEU A 399 1.65 -7.52 -20.05
CA LEU A 399 2.76 -7.61 -19.12
C LEU A 399 4.10 -7.48 -19.87
N PHE A 400 4.95 -6.61 -19.36
CA PHE A 400 6.30 -6.39 -19.84
C PHE A 400 7.30 -6.70 -18.74
N TYR A 401 8.52 -7.07 -19.13
CA TYR A 401 9.63 -7.34 -18.24
C TYR A 401 10.86 -6.54 -18.61
N SER A 402 11.57 -6.04 -17.61
CA SER A 402 12.85 -5.35 -17.73
C SER A 402 13.95 -6.13 -17.03
N GLN A 403 15.17 -6.08 -17.58
CA GLN A 403 16.40 -6.63 -16.99
C GLN A 403 17.47 -5.53 -16.83
N ASN A 404 17.07 -4.28 -16.85
CA ASN A 404 17.96 -3.13 -16.74
C ASN A 404 17.31 -1.95 -16.01
N GLY A 405 16.45 -2.26 -15.04
CA GLY A 405 15.83 -1.28 -14.15
C GLY A 405 14.84 -0.35 -14.84
N GLY A 406 14.15 -0.84 -15.86
CA GLY A 406 13.12 -0.08 -16.58
C GLY A 406 13.64 0.76 -17.76
N GLN A 407 14.94 0.68 -18.10
CA GLN A 407 15.47 1.39 -19.26
C GLN A 407 14.92 0.84 -20.58
N THR A 408 14.64 -0.47 -20.62
CA THR A 408 13.97 -1.12 -21.75
C THR A 408 13.00 -2.18 -21.25
N TRP A 409 11.92 -2.40 -22.01
CA TRP A 409 10.86 -3.34 -21.69
C TRP A 409 10.64 -4.33 -22.83
N VAL A 410 10.51 -5.60 -22.48
CA VAL A 410 10.17 -6.68 -23.41
C VAL A 410 8.79 -7.20 -23.04
N GLN A 411 7.87 -7.19 -23.99
CA GLN A 411 6.54 -7.77 -23.79
C GLN A 411 6.64 -9.28 -23.55
N LEU A 412 6.01 -9.76 -22.50
CA LEU A 412 5.88 -11.19 -22.23
C LEU A 412 4.71 -11.79 -23.02
N ASP A 413 4.87 -13.02 -23.50
CA ASP A 413 3.76 -13.83 -24.04
C ASP A 413 3.01 -14.50 -22.87
N ALA A 414 2.46 -13.62 -22.03
CA ALA A 414 1.78 -14.00 -20.80
C ALA A 414 0.35 -14.45 -21.09
N ARG A 415 -0.14 -15.48 -20.36
CA ARG A 415 -1.45 -16.09 -20.58
C ARG A 415 -2.08 -16.59 -19.28
N MET A 416 -3.39 -16.72 -19.29
CA MET A 416 -4.10 -17.46 -18.25
C MET A 416 -3.85 -18.96 -18.46
N GLY A 417 -3.49 -19.65 -17.38
CA GLY A 417 -3.42 -21.11 -17.33
C GLY A 417 -4.80 -21.73 -17.25
N ASP A 418 -4.90 -22.98 -17.77
CA ASP A 418 -6.14 -23.79 -17.78
C ASP A 418 -6.49 -24.30 -16.36
#